data_65d6d4c7c7efe734b8732b2fadf5892a
#
_entry.id   65d6d4c7c7efe734b8732b2fadf5892a
#
_cell.length_a   1.000
_cell.length_b   1.000
_cell.length_c   1.000
_cell.angle_alpha   90.00
_cell.angle_beta   90.00
_cell.angle_gamma   90.00
#
_symmetry.space_group_name_H-M   'P 1'
#
loop_
_entity.id
_entity.type
_entity.pdbx_description
1 polymer ?
#
loop_
_entity_poly.entity_id
_entity_poly.type
_entity_poly.pdbx_seq_one_letter_code
_entity_poly.pdbx_strand_id
1 'polypeptide(L)'
;ITLKVVPQPRLFQWNVMHHNMLARCCVDIDGVLCADPTEHENDDGEEYLRFLLNAAPLHTPTRRIGWLVTSRLEKYRKETEAWLEKRGIEYGHLVMLDLPSREERLRLGNHAAFKADVYGRTTDALLFIESEREQARDICERAGKPVLSLGSQELFSPEPLSGAALAQRIRTLPARYKAHPQSPTMTARRIVGKALRSTVSPKM
;
A
#
# COMPACT_ATOMS: atom_id res chain seq x y z
N ILE A 1 11.18 -27.37 18.03
CA ILE A 1 12.17 -26.81 17.11
C ILE A 1 11.81 -25.34 16.91
N THR A 2 12.72 -24.42 17.25
CA THR A 2 12.55 -23.00 16.97
C THR A 2 13.14 -22.71 15.60
N LEU A 3 12.31 -22.21 14.66
CA LEU A 3 12.76 -21.84 13.32
C LEU A 3 13.33 -20.42 13.27
N LYS A 4 12.72 -19.50 14.01
CA LYS A 4 13.14 -18.10 14.08
C LYS A 4 12.69 -17.47 15.40
N VAL A 5 13.55 -16.67 16.00
CA VAL A 5 13.21 -15.82 17.15
C VAL A 5 12.89 -14.44 16.63
N VAL A 6 11.70 -13.94 16.96
CA VAL A 6 11.24 -12.60 16.57
C VAL A 6 10.94 -11.79 17.83
N PRO A 7 11.50 -10.58 17.95
CA PRO A 7 11.27 -9.72 19.11
C PRO A 7 9.81 -9.27 19.22
N GLN A 8 9.42 -8.80 20.38
CA GLN A 8 8.11 -8.17 20.59
C GLN A 8 8.14 -6.69 20.19
N PRO A 9 7.04 -6.13 19.66
CA PRO A 9 5.80 -6.80 19.26
C PRO A 9 5.98 -7.65 17.99
N ARG A 10 5.31 -8.80 17.92
CA ARG A 10 5.42 -9.69 16.76
C ARG A 10 4.38 -9.35 15.72
N LEU A 11 4.84 -8.79 14.59
CA LEU A 11 4.04 -8.50 13.41
C LEU A 11 4.62 -9.27 12.23
N PHE A 12 3.79 -10.04 11.55
CA PHE A 12 4.15 -10.80 10.37
C PHE A 12 3.19 -10.44 9.23
N GLN A 13 3.66 -10.54 7.99
CA GLN A 13 2.82 -10.30 6.82
C GLN A 13 1.52 -11.11 6.85
N TRP A 14 1.55 -12.37 7.27
CA TRP A 14 0.38 -13.25 7.33
C TRP A 14 -0.65 -12.86 8.39
N ASN A 15 -0.30 -12.08 9.41
CA ASN A 15 -1.27 -11.57 10.38
C ASN A 15 -1.67 -10.12 10.11
N VAL A 16 -0.79 -9.27 9.59
CA VAL A 16 -1.08 -7.86 9.31
C VAL A 16 -1.92 -7.68 8.05
N MET A 17 -1.63 -8.43 6.98
CA MET A 17 -2.36 -8.36 5.70
C MET A 17 -3.81 -8.86 5.79
N HIS A 18 -4.14 -9.60 6.84
CA HIS A 18 -5.48 -10.14 7.07
C HIS A 18 -6.18 -9.51 8.28
N HIS A 19 -5.58 -8.49 8.88
CA HIS A 19 -6.12 -7.82 10.07
C HIS A 19 -6.81 -6.49 9.71
N ASN A 20 -7.87 -6.15 10.45
CA ASN A 20 -8.64 -4.91 10.23
C ASN A 20 -7.81 -3.62 10.43
N MET A 21 -6.67 -3.69 11.14
CA MET A 21 -5.75 -2.55 11.26
C MET A 21 -5.17 -2.10 9.92
N LEU A 22 -5.23 -2.94 8.88
CA LEU A 22 -4.73 -2.60 7.55
C LEU A 22 -5.43 -1.35 6.98
N ALA A 23 -6.68 -1.10 7.39
CA ALA A 23 -7.41 0.13 7.07
C ALA A 23 -6.77 1.40 7.67
N ARG A 24 -5.81 1.25 8.59
CA ARG A 24 -4.99 2.33 9.17
C ARG A 24 -3.50 2.14 8.91
N CYS A 25 -3.15 1.46 7.83
CA CYS A 25 -1.77 1.33 7.39
C CYS A 25 -1.54 2.10 6.09
N CYS A 26 -0.34 2.67 5.97
CA CYS A 26 0.28 2.94 4.68
C CYS A 26 1.01 1.67 4.24
N VAL A 27 0.89 1.31 2.98
CA VAL A 27 1.49 0.08 2.43
C VAL A 27 2.15 0.41 1.10
N ASP A 28 3.41 -0.01 0.92
CA ASP A 28 4.06 0.06 -0.39
C ASP A 28 3.51 -1.01 -1.34
N ILE A 29 3.74 -0.86 -2.62
CA ILE A 29 3.29 -1.80 -3.65
C ILE A 29 4.43 -2.77 -4.02
N ASP A 30 5.53 -2.23 -4.54
CA ASP A 30 6.67 -3.02 -5.00
C ASP A 30 7.41 -3.62 -3.80
N GLY A 31 7.78 -4.90 -3.90
CA GLY A 31 8.36 -5.67 -2.80
C GLY A 31 7.40 -6.05 -1.68
N VAL A 32 6.19 -5.47 -1.63
CA VAL A 32 5.15 -5.77 -0.62
C VAL A 32 3.97 -6.51 -1.23
N LEU A 33 3.21 -5.88 -2.11
CA LEU A 33 2.04 -6.50 -2.74
C LEU A 33 2.41 -7.30 -3.98
N CYS A 34 3.45 -6.87 -4.69
CA CYS A 34 4.02 -7.57 -5.84
C CYS A 34 5.55 -7.59 -5.76
N ALA A 35 6.16 -8.43 -6.59
CA ALA A 35 7.61 -8.44 -6.78
C ALA A 35 8.10 -7.08 -7.25
N ASP A 36 9.36 -6.76 -6.92
CA ASP A 36 10.05 -5.60 -7.47
C ASP A 36 10.36 -5.81 -8.96
N PRO A 37 10.38 -4.72 -9.76
CA PRO A 37 10.85 -4.82 -11.13
C PRO A 37 12.35 -5.17 -11.14
N THR A 38 12.77 -6.00 -12.08
CA THR A 38 14.18 -6.19 -12.39
C THR A 38 14.76 -4.92 -13.00
N GLU A 39 16.08 -4.83 -13.08
CA GLU A 39 16.75 -3.70 -13.71
C GLU A 39 16.30 -3.50 -15.18
N HIS A 40 16.14 -4.60 -15.91
CA HIS A 40 15.65 -4.59 -17.29
C HIS A 40 14.18 -4.11 -17.39
N GLU A 41 13.33 -4.54 -16.49
CA GLU A 41 11.91 -4.12 -16.46
C GLU A 41 11.71 -2.68 -15.98
N ASN A 42 12.72 -2.05 -15.38
CA ASN A 42 12.64 -0.69 -14.85
C ASN A 42 13.20 0.34 -15.84
N ASP A 43 12.84 0.21 -17.12
CA ASP A 43 13.32 1.04 -18.22
C ASP A 43 12.57 2.38 -18.41
N ASP A 44 11.49 2.59 -17.65
CA ASP A 44 10.54 3.71 -17.81
C ASP A 44 9.80 3.70 -19.18
N GLY A 45 9.79 2.55 -19.86
CA GLY A 45 9.24 2.31 -21.19
C GLY A 45 8.27 1.12 -21.26
N GLU A 46 8.35 0.37 -22.36
CA GLU A 46 7.45 -0.75 -22.64
C GLU A 46 7.63 -1.92 -21.67
N GLU A 47 8.85 -2.24 -21.26
CA GLU A 47 9.11 -3.32 -20.32
C GLU A 47 8.55 -2.99 -18.94
N TYR A 48 8.67 -1.72 -18.51
CA TYR A 48 8.07 -1.28 -17.27
C TYR A 48 6.53 -1.34 -17.32
N LEU A 49 5.92 -0.96 -18.44
CA LEU A 49 4.46 -1.10 -18.62
C LEU A 49 4.00 -2.56 -18.57
N ARG A 50 4.75 -3.48 -19.20
CA ARG A 50 4.47 -4.92 -19.11
C ARG A 50 4.58 -5.44 -17.68
N PHE A 51 5.64 -5.01 -16.97
CA PHE A 51 5.81 -5.33 -15.56
C PHE A 51 4.61 -4.85 -14.73
N LEU A 52 4.22 -3.57 -14.83
CA LEU A 52 3.14 -2.99 -14.06
C LEU A 52 1.82 -3.76 -14.18
N LEU A 53 1.50 -4.25 -15.38
CA LEU A 53 0.28 -5.00 -15.66
C LEU A 53 0.34 -6.47 -15.22
N ASN A 54 1.56 -7.05 -15.11
CA ASN A 54 1.76 -8.49 -14.92
C ASN A 54 2.59 -8.85 -13.69
N ALA A 55 3.03 -7.86 -12.89
CA ALA A 55 3.86 -8.10 -11.70
C ALA A 55 3.35 -9.29 -10.88
N ALA A 56 4.25 -10.18 -10.50
CA ALA A 56 3.90 -11.35 -9.69
C ALA A 56 3.42 -10.90 -8.30
N PRO A 57 2.24 -11.36 -7.82
CA PRO A 57 1.78 -11.02 -6.49
C PRO A 57 2.66 -11.69 -5.43
N LEU A 58 2.98 -10.95 -4.37
CA LEU A 58 3.68 -11.46 -3.18
C LEU A 58 2.71 -11.66 -2.03
N HIS A 59 2.09 -10.58 -1.57
CA HIS A 59 1.13 -10.63 -0.47
C HIS A 59 -0.21 -10.06 -0.93
N THR A 60 -1.24 -10.89 -0.90
CA THR A 60 -2.60 -10.48 -1.25
C THR A 60 -3.39 -10.24 0.03
N PRO A 61 -3.72 -8.99 0.37
CA PRO A 61 -4.49 -8.69 1.57
C PRO A 61 -5.93 -9.15 1.42
N THR A 62 -6.55 -9.57 2.53
CA THR A 62 -7.99 -9.87 2.59
C THR A 62 -8.77 -8.77 3.27
N ARG A 63 -8.13 -7.65 3.57
CA ARG A 63 -8.72 -6.48 4.20
C ARG A 63 -8.34 -5.24 3.41
N ARG A 64 -9.22 -4.25 3.43
CA ARG A 64 -8.98 -2.98 2.78
C ARG A 64 -7.76 -2.27 3.37
N ILE A 65 -6.86 -1.83 2.51
CA ILE A 65 -5.70 -1.00 2.87
C ILE A 65 -6.17 0.45 3.03
N GLY A 66 -5.65 1.17 4.03
CA GLY A 66 -5.95 2.58 4.20
C GLY A 66 -5.35 3.43 3.09
N TRP A 67 -4.05 3.35 2.93
CA TRP A 67 -3.29 4.11 1.94
C TRP A 67 -2.26 3.21 1.27
N LEU A 68 -2.27 3.18 -0.04
CA LEU A 68 -1.17 2.71 -0.86
C LEU A 68 -0.25 3.90 -1.12
N VAL A 69 1.03 3.77 -0.77
CA VAL A 69 2.03 4.83 -0.93
C VAL A 69 3.23 4.25 -1.63
N THR A 70 3.40 4.57 -2.90
CA THR A 70 4.41 3.94 -3.75
C THR A 70 5.26 4.98 -4.49
N SER A 71 6.52 4.64 -4.74
CA SER A 71 7.42 5.43 -5.58
C SER A 71 7.22 5.22 -7.08
N ARG A 72 6.18 4.48 -7.49
CA ARG A 72 5.74 4.45 -8.88
C ARG A 72 5.34 5.86 -9.31
N LEU A 73 5.68 6.23 -10.54
CA LEU A 73 5.36 7.56 -11.06
C LEU A 73 3.86 7.70 -11.33
N GLU A 74 3.32 8.88 -11.05
CA GLU A 74 1.90 9.22 -11.25
C GLU A 74 1.41 8.94 -12.67
N LYS A 75 2.27 9.10 -13.67
CA LYS A 75 1.96 8.80 -15.08
C LYS A 75 1.54 7.34 -15.32
N TYR A 76 1.87 6.44 -14.41
CA TYR A 76 1.52 5.00 -14.45
C TYR A 76 0.35 4.63 -13.53
N ARG A 77 -0.43 5.61 -13.11
CA ARG A 77 -1.60 5.38 -12.23
C ARG A 77 -2.56 4.37 -12.82
N LYS A 78 -2.90 4.52 -14.10
CA LYS A 78 -3.87 3.67 -14.79
C LYS A 78 -3.48 2.19 -14.76
N GLU A 79 -2.23 1.89 -15.06
CA GLU A 79 -1.68 0.53 -15.08
C GLU A 79 -1.62 -0.06 -13.66
N THR A 80 -1.23 0.77 -12.69
CA THR A 80 -1.19 0.39 -11.28
C THR A 80 -2.58 0.07 -10.74
N GLU A 81 -3.58 0.91 -11.01
CA GLU A 81 -4.97 0.67 -10.63
C GLU A 81 -5.56 -0.56 -11.32
N ALA A 82 -5.25 -0.78 -12.61
CA ALA A 82 -5.67 -1.98 -13.34
C ALA A 82 -5.09 -3.27 -12.71
N TRP A 83 -3.82 -3.24 -12.28
CA TRP A 83 -3.22 -4.38 -11.59
C TRP A 83 -3.87 -4.63 -10.23
N LEU A 84 -4.12 -3.59 -9.44
CA LEU A 84 -4.79 -3.69 -8.14
C LEU A 84 -6.22 -4.25 -8.28
N GLU A 85 -6.98 -3.76 -9.26
CA GLU A 85 -8.34 -4.23 -9.56
C GLU A 85 -8.34 -5.71 -9.97
N LYS A 86 -7.43 -6.09 -10.87
CA LYS A 86 -7.25 -7.49 -11.34
C LYS A 86 -6.98 -8.46 -10.17
N ARG A 87 -6.32 -7.98 -9.11
CA ARG A 87 -5.98 -8.77 -7.91
C ARG A 87 -7.01 -8.67 -6.79
N GLY A 88 -8.07 -7.90 -6.99
CA GLY A 88 -9.11 -7.69 -5.97
C GLY A 88 -8.62 -6.97 -4.73
N ILE A 89 -7.56 -6.16 -4.84
CA ILE A 89 -6.99 -5.41 -3.72
C ILE A 89 -7.81 -4.16 -3.48
N GLU A 90 -8.45 -4.09 -2.31
CA GLU A 90 -9.24 -2.94 -1.88
C GLU A 90 -8.36 -1.95 -1.11
N TYR A 91 -8.48 -0.66 -1.43
CA TYR A 91 -7.75 0.42 -0.74
C TYR A 91 -8.59 1.69 -0.59
N GLY A 92 -8.15 2.58 0.28
CA GLY A 92 -8.77 3.89 0.49
C GLY A 92 -8.21 4.94 -0.44
N HIS A 93 -6.91 5.07 -0.44
CA HIS A 93 -6.18 6.09 -1.18
C HIS A 93 -4.98 5.45 -1.88
N LEU A 94 -4.66 5.93 -3.08
CA LEU A 94 -3.44 5.60 -3.80
C LEU A 94 -2.64 6.90 -4.00
N VAL A 95 -1.47 6.96 -3.38
CA VAL A 95 -0.54 8.09 -3.46
C VAL A 95 0.70 7.63 -4.22
N MET A 96 0.95 8.27 -5.34
CA MET A 96 2.04 7.95 -6.25
C MET A 96 2.99 9.15 -6.36
N LEU A 97 4.20 8.90 -6.82
CA LEU A 97 5.23 9.94 -6.93
C LEU A 97 5.00 10.79 -8.19
N ASP A 98 4.69 12.05 -7.99
CA ASP A 98 4.48 13.00 -9.10
C ASP A 98 5.82 13.59 -9.57
N LEU A 99 6.51 12.84 -10.42
CA LEU A 99 7.73 13.24 -11.11
C LEU A 99 7.63 12.89 -12.59
N PRO A 100 8.29 13.66 -13.48
CA PRO A 100 8.15 13.47 -14.92
C PRO A 100 8.81 12.20 -15.44
N SER A 101 9.89 11.72 -14.80
CA SER A 101 10.64 10.56 -15.29
C SER A 101 11.34 9.76 -14.18
N ARG A 102 11.77 8.55 -14.55
CA ARG A 102 12.65 7.70 -13.72
C ARG A 102 13.98 8.38 -13.42
N GLU A 103 14.56 9.08 -14.39
CA GLU A 103 15.83 9.78 -14.21
C GLU A 103 15.73 10.83 -13.10
N GLU A 104 14.67 11.62 -13.11
CA GLU A 104 14.43 12.60 -12.05
C GLU A 104 14.21 11.92 -10.70
N ARG A 105 13.47 10.80 -10.66
CA ARG A 105 13.30 9.98 -9.47
C ARG A 105 14.64 9.47 -8.92
N LEU A 106 15.53 8.96 -9.79
CA LEU A 106 16.86 8.48 -9.40
C LEU A 106 17.77 9.62 -8.95
N ARG A 107 17.72 10.77 -9.66
CA ARG A 107 18.50 11.96 -9.32
C ARG A 107 18.18 12.48 -7.94
N LEU A 108 16.91 12.48 -7.58
CA LEU A 108 16.45 12.92 -6.26
C LEU A 108 16.73 11.88 -5.17
N GLY A 109 16.85 10.59 -5.52
CA GLY A 109 17.27 9.51 -4.61
C GLY A 109 16.41 9.32 -3.36
N ASN A 110 15.17 9.82 -3.37
CA ASN A 110 14.46 10.15 -2.13
C ASN A 110 13.16 9.36 -1.93
N HIS A 111 13.17 8.05 -2.26
CA HIS A 111 12.00 7.18 -2.10
C HIS A 111 11.46 7.19 -0.67
N ALA A 112 12.35 7.00 0.29
CA ALA A 112 12.00 6.97 1.70
C ALA A 112 11.46 8.32 2.20
N ALA A 113 12.03 9.45 1.74
CA ALA A 113 11.55 10.77 2.16
C ALA A 113 10.15 11.10 1.64
N PHE A 114 9.85 10.74 0.38
CA PHE A 114 8.49 10.88 -0.15
C PHE A 114 7.49 10.07 0.67
N LYS A 115 7.78 8.78 0.88
CA LYS A 115 6.95 7.88 1.69
C LYS A 115 6.78 8.38 3.12
N ALA A 116 7.87 8.88 3.73
CA ALA A 116 7.86 9.44 5.08
C ALA A 116 7.02 10.71 5.19
N ASP A 117 7.10 11.61 4.21
CA ASP A 117 6.30 12.83 4.16
C ASP A 117 4.80 12.52 4.08
N VAL A 118 4.41 11.64 3.16
CA VAL A 118 3.01 11.18 3.05
C VAL A 118 2.55 10.52 4.34
N TYR A 119 3.35 9.62 4.91
CA TYR A 119 3.01 8.91 6.14
C TYR A 119 2.93 9.85 7.35
N GLY A 120 3.85 10.80 7.46
CA GLY A 120 3.87 11.80 8.52
C GLY A 120 2.62 12.66 8.54
N ARG A 121 2.16 13.11 7.37
CA ARG A 121 0.92 13.91 7.20
C ARG A 121 -0.36 13.10 7.39
N THR A 122 -0.30 11.79 7.22
CA THR A 122 -1.48 10.91 7.35
C THR A 122 -1.69 10.57 8.83
N THR A 123 -2.34 11.46 9.57
CA THR A 123 -2.52 11.36 11.03
C THR A 123 -3.23 10.09 11.49
N ASP A 124 -4.15 9.57 10.67
CA ASP A 124 -4.91 8.34 10.95
C ASP A 124 -4.11 7.05 10.71
N ALA A 125 -3.01 7.11 9.98
CA ALA A 125 -2.16 5.95 9.74
C ALA A 125 -1.31 5.63 10.98
N LEU A 126 -1.34 4.36 11.40
CA LEU A 126 -0.65 3.86 12.59
C LEU A 126 0.63 3.11 12.29
N LEU A 127 0.74 2.56 11.10
CA LEU A 127 1.85 1.71 10.66
C LEU A 127 2.12 1.96 9.18
N PHE A 128 3.39 2.00 8.80
CA PHE A 128 3.82 1.84 7.41
C PHE A 128 4.33 0.41 7.21
N ILE A 129 4.04 -0.20 6.07
CA ILE A 129 4.52 -1.54 5.68
C ILE A 129 5.39 -1.37 4.45
N GLU A 130 6.66 -1.71 4.58
CA GLU A 130 7.73 -1.56 3.60
C GLU A 130 8.42 -2.89 3.39
N SER A 131 8.96 -3.15 2.21
CA SER A 131 9.72 -4.37 1.92
C SER A 131 11.17 -4.27 2.41
N GLU A 132 11.82 -3.16 2.11
CA GLU A 132 13.26 -2.99 2.31
C GLU A 132 13.57 -2.44 3.70
N ARG A 133 14.57 -3.05 4.34
CA ARG A 133 14.95 -2.76 5.73
C ARG A 133 15.43 -1.32 5.93
N GLU A 134 16.30 -0.84 5.05
CA GLU A 134 16.92 0.48 5.19
C GLU A 134 15.91 1.60 4.89
N GLN A 135 15.05 1.40 3.88
CA GLN A 135 13.94 2.33 3.63
C GLN A 135 12.97 2.37 4.81
N ALA A 136 12.63 1.21 5.39
CA ALA A 136 11.75 1.14 6.55
C ALA A 136 12.29 1.93 7.73
N ARG A 137 13.60 1.82 8.00
CA ARG A 137 14.26 2.59 9.04
C ARG A 137 14.22 4.09 8.76
N ASP A 138 14.60 4.52 7.54
CA ASP A 138 14.60 5.92 7.16
C ASP A 138 13.20 6.55 7.19
N ILE A 139 12.17 5.81 6.74
CA ILE A 139 10.77 6.25 6.86
C ILE A 139 10.38 6.41 8.33
N CYS A 140 10.75 5.47 9.20
CA CYS A 140 10.46 5.56 10.64
C CYS A 140 11.09 6.78 11.28
N GLU A 141 12.37 7.00 11.02
CA GLU A 141 13.14 8.13 11.57
C GLU A 141 12.56 9.48 11.12
N ARG A 142 12.25 9.62 9.83
CA ARG A 142 11.70 10.87 9.26
C ARG A 142 10.25 11.14 9.67
N ALA A 143 9.41 10.11 9.63
CA ALA A 143 8.00 10.27 9.95
C ALA A 143 7.73 10.33 11.47
N GLY A 144 8.68 9.88 12.31
CA GLY A 144 8.48 9.74 13.74
C GLY A 144 7.38 8.75 14.12
N LYS A 145 7.15 7.71 13.27
CA LYS A 145 6.05 6.75 13.41
C LYS A 145 6.51 5.33 13.08
N PRO A 146 5.84 4.29 13.61
CA PRO A 146 6.27 2.90 13.41
C PRO A 146 6.24 2.45 11.96
N VAL A 147 7.25 1.65 11.55
CA VAL A 147 7.35 1.05 10.21
C VAL A 147 7.72 -0.43 10.34
N LEU A 148 7.00 -1.30 9.66
CA LEU A 148 7.28 -2.73 9.55
C LEU A 148 8.04 -3.00 8.26
N SER A 149 9.25 -3.55 8.35
CA SER A 149 9.93 -4.14 7.20
C SER A 149 9.50 -5.60 7.05
N LEU A 150 8.90 -5.96 5.91
CA LEU A 150 8.56 -7.35 5.61
C LEU A 150 9.79 -8.19 5.30
N GLY A 151 10.75 -7.63 4.58
CA GLY A 151 11.97 -8.34 4.20
C GLY A 151 12.80 -8.80 5.41
N SER A 152 13.01 -7.93 6.39
CA SER A 152 13.73 -8.28 7.63
C SER A 152 12.82 -8.79 8.75
N GLN A 153 11.51 -8.61 8.66
CA GLN A 153 10.51 -8.88 9.70
C GLN A 153 10.80 -8.09 11.00
N GLU A 154 11.27 -6.86 10.83
CA GLU A 154 11.58 -5.95 11.93
C GLU A 154 10.55 -4.82 12.00
N LEU A 155 10.15 -4.49 13.21
CA LEU A 155 9.36 -3.29 13.49
C LEU A 155 10.28 -2.18 13.98
N PHE A 156 10.45 -1.15 13.17
CA PHE A 156 11.11 0.07 13.57
C PHE A 156 10.12 0.98 14.29
N SER A 157 10.56 1.61 15.38
CA SER A 157 9.75 2.57 16.13
C SER A 157 10.64 3.69 16.66
N PRO A 158 10.17 4.94 16.60
CA PRO A 158 10.91 6.08 17.17
C PRO A 158 11.07 5.99 18.70
N GLU A 159 10.14 5.26 19.34
CA GLU A 159 10.21 4.92 20.76
C GLU A 159 9.98 3.42 20.94
N PRO A 160 10.51 2.80 22.02
CA PRO A 160 10.25 1.40 22.31
C PRO A 160 8.75 1.16 22.46
N LEU A 161 8.10 0.65 21.44
CA LEU A 161 6.69 0.23 21.52
C LEU A 161 6.62 -1.06 22.33
N SER A 162 6.03 -1.00 23.51
CA SER A 162 5.58 -2.24 24.17
C SER A 162 4.45 -2.85 23.33
N GLY A 163 4.38 -4.20 23.26
CA GLY A 163 3.28 -4.89 22.58
C GLY A 163 1.90 -4.46 23.10
N ALA A 164 1.81 -4.04 24.37
CA ALA A 164 0.63 -3.47 24.98
C ALA A 164 0.21 -2.13 24.37
N ALA A 165 1.15 -1.22 24.11
CA ALA A 165 0.87 0.09 23.51
C ALA A 165 0.34 -0.04 22.08
N LEU A 166 0.93 -0.94 21.28
CA LEU A 166 0.45 -1.22 19.93
C LEU A 166 -0.94 -1.88 19.95
N ALA A 167 -1.15 -2.86 20.82
CA ALA A 167 -2.44 -3.52 20.99
C ALA A 167 -3.53 -2.54 21.45
N GLN A 168 -3.19 -1.59 22.30
CA GLN A 168 -4.12 -0.52 22.72
C GLN A 168 -4.48 0.40 21.55
N ARG A 169 -3.51 0.82 20.74
CA ARG A 169 -3.76 1.61 19.51
C ARG A 169 -4.70 0.89 18.54
N ILE A 170 -4.54 -0.42 18.38
CA ILE A 170 -5.42 -1.25 17.54
C ILE A 170 -6.82 -1.36 18.13
N ARG A 171 -6.97 -1.52 19.44
CA ARG A 171 -8.29 -1.61 20.12
C ARG A 171 -9.08 -0.31 20.07
N THR A 172 -8.42 0.83 20.08
CA THR A 172 -9.06 2.15 20.01
C THR A 172 -9.51 2.55 18.61
N LEU A 173 -9.45 1.61 17.63
CA LEU A 173 -9.97 1.83 16.28
C LEU A 173 -11.46 2.25 16.34
N PRO A 174 -11.83 3.40 15.74
CA PRO A 174 -13.23 3.80 15.62
C PRO A 174 -14.07 2.70 14.98
N ALA A 175 -15.34 2.58 15.40
CA ALA A 175 -16.25 1.53 14.91
C ALA A 175 -16.36 1.49 13.37
N ARG A 176 -16.23 2.64 12.69
CA ARG A 176 -16.21 2.75 11.22
C ARG A 176 -15.10 1.92 10.55
N TYR A 177 -14.00 1.60 11.25
CA TYR A 177 -12.91 0.76 10.75
C TYR A 177 -13.07 -0.73 11.15
N LYS A 178 -14.03 -1.04 12.02
CA LYS A 178 -14.35 -2.41 12.44
C LYS A 178 -15.39 -3.07 11.56
N ALA A 179 -16.24 -2.27 10.88
CA ALA A 179 -17.23 -2.75 9.93
C ALA A 179 -16.71 -2.63 8.51
N HIS A 180 -16.95 -3.64 7.66
CA HIS A 180 -16.68 -3.55 6.22
C HIS A 180 -17.63 -2.52 5.58
N PRO A 181 -17.17 -1.36 5.10
CA PRO A 181 -17.97 -0.64 4.13
C PRO A 181 -17.86 -1.37 2.79
N GLN A 182 -18.98 -1.63 2.14
CA GLN A 182 -19.01 -2.12 0.78
C GLN A 182 -18.24 -1.15 -0.12
N SER A 183 -17.39 -1.71 -0.99
CA SER A 183 -16.51 -0.94 -1.87
C SER A 183 -17.26 0.12 -2.68
N PRO A 184 -16.80 1.39 -2.72
CA PRO A 184 -17.42 2.45 -3.53
C PRO A 184 -17.42 2.13 -5.03
N THR A 185 -16.52 1.29 -5.52
CA THR A 185 -16.43 0.86 -6.93
C THR A 185 -17.67 0.10 -7.41
N MET A 186 -18.34 -0.65 -6.54
CA MET A 186 -19.58 -1.35 -6.91
C MET A 186 -20.76 -0.39 -7.12
N THR A 187 -20.81 0.73 -6.39
CA THR A 187 -21.90 1.72 -6.50
C THR A 187 -21.77 2.56 -7.78
N ALA A 188 -20.54 2.91 -8.18
CA ALA A 188 -20.31 3.67 -9.42
C ALA A 188 -20.67 2.86 -10.67
N ARG A 189 -20.33 1.56 -10.74
CA ARG A 189 -20.73 0.68 -11.85
C ARG A 189 -22.24 0.52 -11.99
N ARG A 190 -22.99 0.53 -10.87
CA ARG A 190 -24.46 0.40 -10.89
C ARG A 190 -25.16 1.66 -11.42
N ILE A 191 -24.57 2.82 -11.23
CA ILE A 191 -25.11 4.12 -11.72
C ILE A 191 -24.85 4.25 -13.23
N VAL A 192 -23.64 3.91 -13.72
CA VAL A 192 -23.30 3.97 -15.15
C VAL A 192 -24.08 2.94 -15.97
N GLY A 193 -24.28 1.72 -15.43
CA GLY A 193 -25.08 0.67 -16.08
C GLY A 193 -26.57 1.02 -16.22
N LYS A 194 -27.10 1.90 -15.35
CA LYS A 194 -28.48 2.35 -15.42
C LYS A 194 -28.70 3.53 -16.39
N ALA A 195 -27.70 4.39 -16.55
CA ALA A 195 -27.75 5.52 -17.49
C ALA A 195 -27.64 5.07 -18.95
N LEU A 196 -26.92 3.98 -19.24
CA LEU A 196 -26.77 3.45 -20.61
C LEU A 196 -27.97 2.62 -21.10
N ARG A 197 -28.93 2.26 -20.25
CA ARG A 197 -30.14 1.51 -20.64
C ARG A 197 -31.35 2.37 -20.92
N SER A 198 -31.25 3.69 -20.70
CA SER A 198 -32.39 4.62 -20.89
C SER A 198 -32.41 5.38 -22.22
N THR A 199 -31.44 5.11 -23.14
CA THR A 199 -31.31 5.87 -24.40
C THR A 199 -31.56 5.04 -25.67
N VAL A 200 -32.13 3.86 -25.56
CA VAL A 200 -32.56 3.12 -26.75
C VAL A 200 -34.07 3.00 -26.73
N SER A 201 -34.75 4.01 -27.30
CA SER A 201 -36.15 3.92 -27.73
C SER A 201 -36.17 3.49 -29.19
N PRO A 202 -36.95 2.50 -29.60
CA PRO A 202 -37.12 2.17 -30.99
C PRO A 202 -38.07 3.18 -31.62
N LYS A 203 -37.64 3.83 -32.71
CA LYS A 203 -38.55 4.45 -33.66
C LYS A 203 -38.93 3.41 -34.71
N MET A 204 -40.24 3.34 -34.92
CA MET A 204 -40.86 2.65 -36.02
C MET A 204 -40.27 3.03 -37.38
#